data_3773b35bd6715056a0f51037b2f2023d
#
_entry.id   3773b35bd6715056a0f51037b2f2023d
#
_cell.length_a   1.000
_cell.length_b   1.000
_cell.length_c   1.000
_cell.angle_alpha   90.00
_cell.angle_beta   90.00
_cell.angle_gamma   90.00
#
_symmetry.space_group_name_H-M   'P 1'
#
loop_
_entity.id
_entity.type
_entity.pdbx_description
1 polymer ?
#
loop_
_entity_poly.entity_id
_entity_poly.type
_entity_poly.pdbx_seq_one_letter_code
_entity_poly.pdbx_strand_id
1 'polypeptide(L)'
;RFGFRRDDVLDVVRCGFIKGVGASELAEFERYVLIWNVNGKGFFEPFERSVRGFSGGETPSLSDAARLLRAENVRQKVCGILSFLGKGSEKASVKSHAERLFGLFETLDLERRIKADSESLAAMGEKTLAEESEKLFELLVRGLDEYVLAVGESEVSLDMFGRMYLRIISEYSVGSIPTSSDAVLIGGADT
;
A
#
# COMPACT_ATOMS: atom_id res chain seq x y z
N ARG A 1 -4.89 11.52 -12.98
CA ARG A 1 -3.66 10.97 -13.58
C ARG A 1 -2.97 10.11 -12.54
N PHE A 2 -3.23 8.80 -12.54
CA PHE A 2 -2.35 7.85 -11.84
C PHE A 2 -1.04 7.82 -12.63
N GLY A 3 -0.13 8.69 -12.26
CA GLY A 3 1.20 8.76 -12.83
C GLY A 3 2.24 8.18 -11.89
N PHE A 4 1.93 7.16 -11.10
CA PHE A 4 2.86 6.55 -10.16
C PHE A 4 3.82 7.59 -9.55
N ARG A 5 3.25 8.54 -8.81
CA ARG A 5 4.02 9.63 -8.19
C ARG A 5 5.02 9.00 -7.22
N ARG A 6 6.19 9.59 -7.18
CA ARG A 6 7.27 9.13 -6.31
C ARG A 6 6.79 8.88 -4.88
N ASP A 7 6.08 9.83 -4.31
CA ASP A 7 5.66 9.77 -2.91
C ASP A 7 4.65 8.64 -2.69
N ASP A 8 3.68 8.45 -3.59
CA ASP A 8 2.71 7.35 -3.53
C ASP A 8 3.41 5.97 -3.59
N VAL A 9 4.43 5.84 -4.45
CA VAL A 9 5.20 4.59 -4.56
C VAL A 9 6.05 4.34 -3.31
N LEU A 10 6.69 5.39 -2.77
CA LEU A 10 7.46 5.28 -1.53
C LEU A 10 6.58 4.86 -0.36
N ASP A 11 5.37 5.40 -0.25
CA ASP A 11 4.43 5.04 0.82
C ASP A 11 4.03 3.56 0.73
N VAL A 12 3.74 3.05 -0.48
CA VAL A 12 3.47 1.61 -0.68
C VAL A 12 4.64 0.73 -0.25
N VAL A 13 5.88 1.14 -0.52
CA VAL A 13 7.07 0.34 -0.11
C VAL A 13 7.27 0.41 1.40
N ARG A 14 7.05 1.57 2.03
CA ARG A 14 7.16 1.81 3.47
C ARG A 14 6.15 1.03 4.30
N CYS A 15 4.97 0.76 3.75
CA CYS A 15 3.96 -0.06 4.44
C CYS A 15 4.45 -1.48 4.81
N GLY A 16 5.60 -1.92 4.27
CA GLY A 16 6.17 -3.22 4.62
C GLY A 16 5.47 -4.44 4.02
N PHE A 17 4.43 -4.26 3.20
CA PHE A 17 3.68 -5.36 2.59
C PHE A 17 4.39 -6.03 1.41
N ILE A 18 5.50 -5.47 0.91
CA ILE A 18 6.26 -6.07 -0.19
C ILE A 18 7.22 -7.13 0.36
N LYS A 19 6.98 -8.40 0.00
CA LYS A 19 7.79 -9.53 0.49
C LYS A 19 9.28 -9.37 0.15
N GLY A 20 10.14 -9.63 1.16
CA GLY A 20 11.60 -9.63 0.99
C GLY A 20 12.19 -8.24 0.70
N VAL A 21 11.57 -7.19 1.21
CA VAL A 21 12.14 -5.84 1.30
C VAL A 21 12.44 -5.57 2.76
N GLY A 22 13.71 -5.62 3.14
CA GLY A 22 14.17 -5.25 4.48
C GLY A 22 14.54 -3.78 4.57
N ALA A 23 14.87 -3.31 5.75
CA ALA A 23 15.21 -1.90 5.99
C ALA A 23 16.39 -1.40 5.14
N SER A 24 17.38 -2.26 4.88
CA SER A 24 18.55 -1.92 4.05
C SER A 24 18.18 -1.73 2.58
N GLU A 25 17.35 -2.62 2.03
CA GLU A 25 16.86 -2.54 0.66
C GLU A 25 15.96 -1.32 0.48
N LEU A 26 15.06 -1.07 1.43
CA LEU A 26 14.18 0.10 1.43
C LEU A 26 15.01 1.39 1.41
N ALA A 27 16.00 1.52 2.30
CA ALA A 27 16.83 2.72 2.39
C ALA A 27 17.60 3.01 1.07
N GLU A 28 18.14 1.98 0.41
CA GLU A 28 18.83 2.17 -0.86
C GLU A 28 17.87 2.50 -2.01
N PHE A 29 16.67 1.91 -2.01
CA PHE A 29 15.62 2.24 -2.98
C PHE A 29 15.16 3.70 -2.83
N GLU A 30 14.81 4.12 -1.61
CA GLU A 30 14.40 5.49 -1.32
C GLU A 30 15.45 6.49 -1.72
N ARG A 31 16.70 6.23 -1.33
CA ARG A 31 17.82 7.08 -1.66
C ARG A 31 17.98 7.24 -3.17
N TYR A 32 17.94 6.15 -3.92
CA TYR A 32 18.05 6.18 -5.38
C TYR A 32 16.91 6.97 -6.02
N VAL A 33 15.68 6.69 -5.60
CA VAL A 33 14.47 7.36 -6.09
C VAL A 33 14.52 8.87 -5.82
N LEU A 34 15.01 9.29 -4.66
CA LEU A 34 15.15 10.70 -4.31
C LEU A 34 16.27 11.39 -5.09
N ILE A 35 17.45 10.78 -5.16
CA ILE A 35 18.61 11.36 -5.88
C ILE A 35 18.30 11.58 -7.36
N TRP A 36 17.65 10.62 -8.00
CA TRP A 36 17.37 10.65 -9.42
C TRP A 36 15.96 11.15 -9.75
N ASN A 37 15.21 11.59 -8.75
CA ASN A 37 13.82 12.06 -8.88
C ASN A 37 12.96 11.12 -9.74
N VAL A 38 13.03 9.81 -9.43
CA VAL A 38 12.30 8.79 -10.20
C VAL A 38 10.80 9.00 -10.02
N ASN A 39 10.08 9.09 -11.12
CA ASN A 39 8.63 9.27 -11.16
C ASN A 39 8.01 8.52 -12.34
N GLY A 40 6.75 8.14 -12.22
CA GLY A 40 5.96 7.60 -13.31
C GLY A 40 6.63 6.43 -14.03
N LYS A 41 6.93 6.63 -15.31
CA LYS A 41 7.56 5.60 -16.15
C LYS A 41 8.95 5.19 -15.68
N GLY A 42 9.66 6.05 -14.95
CA GLY A 42 11.00 5.74 -14.45
C GLY A 42 11.04 4.54 -13.50
N PHE A 43 9.93 4.15 -12.87
CA PHE A 43 9.86 2.93 -12.08
C PHE A 43 9.88 1.65 -12.93
N PHE A 44 9.61 1.74 -14.22
CA PHE A 44 9.66 0.61 -15.17
C PHE A 44 10.99 0.50 -15.90
N GLU A 45 11.87 1.48 -15.75
CA GLU A 45 13.21 1.50 -16.32
C GLU A 45 14.22 0.96 -15.31
N PRO A 46 15.22 0.15 -15.73
CA PRO A 46 16.26 -0.34 -14.83
C PRO A 46 17.02 0.82 -14.13
N PHE A 47 17.40 0.58 -12.88
CA PHE A 47 18.23 1.51 -12.15
C PHE A 47 19.71 1.28 -12.51
N GLU A 48 20.30 2.15 -13.31
CA GLU A 48 21.67 2.02 -13.84
C GLU A 48 22.58 3.17 -13.40
N ARG A 49 22.01 4.23 -12.83
CA ARG A 49 22.77 5.43 -12.45
C ARG A 49 23.51 5.23 -11.14
N SER A 50 24.56 6.03 -10.93
CA SER A 50 25.36 5.98 -9.70
C SER A 50 24.52 6.17 -8.44
N VAL A 51 24.67 5.29 -7.44
CA VAL A 51 24.05 5.44 -6.11
C VAL A 51 24.60 6.63 -5.32
N ARG A 52 25.69 7.23 -5.76
CA ARG A 52 26.29 8.46 -5.19
C ARG A 52 25.73 9.74 -5.81
N GLY A 53 24.84 9.62 -6.78
CA GLY A 53 24.33 10.76 -7.54
C GLY A 53 25.36 11.35 -8.48
N PHE A 54 25.30 12.66 -8.69
CA PHE A 54 26.18 13.39 -9.60
C PHE A 54 27.65 13.49 -9.13
N SER A 55 27.91 13.23 -7.87
CA SER A 55 29.28 13.27 -7.27
C SER A 55 30.02 11.94 -7.37
N GLY A 56 29.44 10.94 -8.03
CA GLY A 56 30.04 9.62 -8.23
C GLY A 56 31.21 9.72 -9.19
N GLY A 57 32.41 9.26 -8.77
CA GLY A 57 33.55 9.12 -9.69
C GLY A 57 33.28 8.12 -10.82
N GLU A 58 34.11 8.12 -11.85
CA GLU A 58 33.91 7.32 -13.07
C GLU A 58 33.89 5.80 -12.85
N THR A 59 34.42 5.30 -11.73
CA THR A 59 34.49 3.85 -11.47
C THR A 59 33.65 3.50 -10.23
N PRO A 60 32.51 2.77 -10.38
CA PRO A 60 31.73 2.28 -9.25
C PRO A 60 32.54 1.32 -8.38
N SER A 61 32.49 1.48 -7.07
CA SER A 61 33.06 0.50 -6.14
C SER A 61 32.18 -0.76 -6.05
N LEU A 62 32.73 -1.87 -5.57
CA LEU A 62 31.94 -3.09 -5.27
C LEU A 62 30.79 -2.80 -4.30
N SER A 63 31.01 -1.89 -3.35
CA SER A 63 29.97 -1.43 -2.44
C SER A 63 28.84 -0.68 -3.17
N ASP A 64 29.16 0.17 -4.14
CA ASP A 64 28.15 0.89 -4.92
C ASP A 64 27.35 -0.05 -5.81
N ALA A 65 27.98 -1.05 -6.40
CA ALA A 65 27.30 -2.09 -7.18
C ALA A 65 26.31 -2.90 -6.30
N ALA A 66 26.71 -3.27 -5.09
CA ALA A 66 25.83 -3.98 -4.16
C ALA A 66 24.63 -3.12 -3.72
N ARG A 67 24.83 -1.82 -3.53
CA ARG A 67 23.77 -0.85 -3.17
C ARG A 67 22.79 -0.66 -4.33
N LEU A 68 23.31 -0.52 -5.55
CA LEU A 68 22.49 -0.41 -6.75
C LEU A 68 21.63 -1.67 -6.95
N LEU A 69 22.21 -2.85 -6.74
CA LEU A 69 21.48 -4.11 -6.84
C LEU A 69 20.33 -4.20 -5.84
N ARG A 70 20.53 -3.74 -4.60
CA ARG A 70 19.45 -3.69 -3.61
C ARG A 70 18.31 -2.77 -4.05
N ALA A 71 18.63 -1.56 -4.52
CA ALA A 71 17.63 -0.62 -5.02
C ALA A 71 16.87 -1.20 -6.24
N GLU A 72 17.59 -1.83 -7.17
CA GLU A 72 17.01 -2.45 -8.36
C GLU A 72 16.10 -3.64 -8.01
N ASN A 73 16.47 -4.48 -7.06
CA ASN A 73 15.62 -5.58 -6.57
C ASN A 73 14.29 -5.08 -6.02
N VAL A 74 14.29 -3.97 -5.27
CA VAL A 74 13.04 -3.36 -4.79
C VAL A 74 12.25 -2.81 -5.96
N ARG A 75 12.89 -2.09 -6.89
CA ARG A 75 12.24 -1.58 -8.11
C ARG A 75 11.50 -2.68 -8.87
N GLN A 76 12.14 -3.83 -9.08
CA GLN A 76 11.52 -4.95 -9.80
C GLN A 76 10.24 -5.45 -9.11
N LYS A 77 10.25 -5.55 -7.79
CA LYS A 77 9.06 -5.93 -7.01
C LYS A 77 7.96 -4.88 -7.12
N VAL A 78 8.32 -3.61 -6.98
CA VAL A 78 7.40 -2.47 -7.17
C VAL A 78 6.82 -2.47 -8.57
N CYS A 79 7.65 -2.66 -9.60
CA CYS A 79 7.22 -2.74 -10.99
C CYS A 79 6.19 -3.87 -11.20
N GLY A 80 6.38 -5.03 -10.57
CA GLY A 80 5.42 -6.12 -10.59
C GLY A 80 4.05 -5.71 -10.04
N ILE A 81 4.00 -5.04 -8.89
CA ILE A 81 2.77 -4.54 -8.28
C ILE A 81 2.10 -3.48 -9.17
N LEU A 82 2.86 -2.50 -9.66
CA LEU A 82 2.33 -1.44 -10.51
C LEU A 82 1.80 -1.99 -11.85
N SER A 83 2.48 -2.99 -12.42
CA SER A 83 2.03 -3.67 -13.65
C SER A 83 0.75 -4.45 -13.43
N PHE A 84 0.59 -5.06 -12.25
CA PHE A 84 -0.62 -5.79 -11.87
C PHE A 84 -1.83 -4.87 -11.77
N LEU A 85 -1.67 -3.69 -11.20
CA LEU A 85 -2.75 -2.68 -11.08
C LEU A 85 -3.20 -2.14 -12.45
N GLY A 86 -2.31 -2.08 -13.43
CA GLY A 86 -2.61 -1.54 -14.76
C GLY A 86 -2.48 -0.02 -14.87
N LYS A 87 -3.01 0.54 -15.94
CA LYS A 87 -2.96 2.00 -16.19
C LYS A 87 -4.19 2.69 -15.61
N GLY A 88 -4.00 3.83 -14.96
CA GLY A 88 -5.08 4.60 -14.34
C GLY A 88 -6.22 5.01 -15.30
N SER A 89 -5.93 5.16 -16.60
CA SER A 89 -6.91 5.46 -17.65
C SER A 89 -7.59 4.21 -18.25
N GLU A 90 -7.17 3.01 -17.85
CA GLU A 90 -7.76 1.76 -18.33
C GLU A 90 -9.22 1.67 -17.89
N LYS A 91 -10.12 1.41 -18.82
CA LYS A 91 -11.55 1.22 -18.56
C LYS A 91 -11.86 -0.26 -18.46
N ALA A 92 -12.58 -0.62 -17.43
CA ALA A 92 -13.13 -1.96 -17.23
C ALA A 92 -14.36 -1.85 -16.31
N SER A 93 -15.09 -2.95 -16.14
CA SER A 93 -16.18 -2.99 -15.16
C SER A 93 -15.64 -2.83 -13.73
N VAL A 94 -16.45 -2.28 -12.85
CA VAL A 94 -16.13 -2.17 -11.42
C VAL A 94 -15.77 -3.54 -10.86
N LYS A 95 -16.51 -4.58 -11.25
CA LYS A 95 -16.24 -5.97 -10.86
C LYS A 95 -14.83 -6.41 -11.27
N SER A 96 -14.42 -6.16 -12.52
CA SER A 96 -13.09 -6.53 -13.00
C SER A 96 -11.97 -5.80 -12.26
N HIS A 97 -12.15 -4.51 -11.93
CA HIS A 97 -11.20 -3.77 -11.11
C HIS A 97 -11.15 -4.28 -9.68
N ALA A 98 -12.29 -4.65 -9.09
CA ALA A 98 -12.37 -5.23 -7.75
C ALA A 98 -11.66 -6.59 -7.66
N GLU A 99 -11.91 -7.48 -8.62
CA GLU A 99 -11.24 -8.78 -8.72
C GLU A 99 -9.71 -8.62 -8.84
N ARG A 100 -9.26 -7.65 -9.64
CA ARG A 100 -7.83 -7.32 -9.77
C ARG A 100 -7.24 -6.80 -8.46
N LEU A 101 -7.93 -5.90 -7.76
CA LEU A 101 -7.46 -5.39 -6.48
C LEU A 101 -7.44 -6.47 -5.40
N PHE A 102 -8.47 -7.32 -5.35
CA PHE A 102 -8.50 -8.45 -4.43
C PHE A 102 -7.35 -9.44 -4.70
N GLY A 103 -7.09 -9.78 -5.96
CA GLY A 103 -5.93 -10.60 -6.34
C GLY A 103 -4.58 -9.98 -5.94
N LEU A 104 -4.49 -8.65 -5.88
CA LEU A 104 -3.32 -7.98 -5.31
C LEU A 104 -3.23 -8.20 -3.79
N PHE A 105 -4.34 -8.13 -3.05
CA PHE A 105 -4.36 -8.44 -1.61
C PHE A 105 -3.87 -9.87 -1.33
N GLU A 106 -4.30 -10.84 -2.13
CA GLU A 106 -3.82 -12.22 -2.04
C GLU A 106 -2.32 -12.33 -2.36
N THR A 107 -1.86 -11.71 -3.45
CA THR A 107 -0.44 -11.71 -3.84
C THR A 107 0.46 -11.14 -2.75
N LEU A 108 0.01 -10.09 -2.08
CA LEU A 108 0.72 -9.45 -0.96
C LEU A 108 0.54 -10.23 0.36
N ASP A 109 -0.33 -11.25 0.38
CA ASP A 109 -0.65 -12.00 1.61
C ASP A 109 -1.14 -11.07 2.74
N LEU A 110 -2.01 -10.10 2.34
CA LEU A 110 -2.38 -8.97 3.18
C LEU A 110 -3.11 -9.42 4.45
N GLU A 111 -4.04 -10.36 4.33
CA GLU A 111 -4.80 -10.91 5.46
C GLU A 111 -3.89 -11.45 6.56
N ARG A 112 -2.97 -12.34 6.18
CA ARG A 112 -2.04 -12.96 7.12
C ARG A 112 -1.13 -11.93 7.79
N ARG A 113 -0.72 -10.90 7.06
CA ARG A 113 0.14 -9.84 7.61
C ARG A 113 -0.60 -8.96 8.59
N ILE A 114 -1.81 -8.52 8.26
CA ILE A 114 -2.66 -7.76 9.18
C ILE A 114 -2.89 -8.56 10.46
N LYS A 115 -3.14 -9.88 10.35
CA LYS A 115 -3.29 -10.73 11.51
C LYS A 115 -2.01 -10.83 12.35
N ALA A 116 -0.85 -10.99 11.72
CA ALA A 116 0.44 -11.01 12.42
C ALA A 116 0.75 -9.67 13.13
N ASP A 117 0.39 -8.55 12.50
CA ASP A 117 0.53 -7.22 13.11
C ASP A 117 -0.42 -7.07 14.30
N SER A 118 -1.67 -7.55 14.20
CA SER A 118 -2.62 -7.59 15.32
C SER A 118 -2.09 -8.43 16.50
N GLU A 119 -1.56 -9.63 16.23
CA GLU A 119 -0.96 -10.48 17.26
C GLU A 119 0.24 -9.79 17.95
N SER A 120 1.06 -9.07 17.17
CA SER A 120 2.19 -8.28 17.69
C SER A 120 1.72 -7.14 18.60
N LEU A 121 0.70 -6.38 18.20
CA LEU A 121 0.09 -5.31 19.00
C LEU A 121 -0.48 -5.87 20.31
N ALA A 122 -1.19 -6.99 20.25
CA ALA A 122 -1.71 -7.66 21.44
C ALA A 122 -0.60 -8.08 22.42
N ALA A 123 0.53 -8.59 21.89
CA ALA A 123 1.69 -8.96 22.71
C ALA A 123 2.37 -7.75 23.38
N MET A 124 2.27 -6.55 22.77
CA MET A 124 2.74 -5.28 23.34
C MET A 124 1.76 -4.69 24.36
N GLY A 125 0.58 -5.29 24.55
CA GLY A 125 -0.47 -4.80 25.45
C GLY A 125 -1.48 -3.85 24.81
N GLU A 126 -1.32 -3.54 23.52
CA GLU A 126 -2.18 -2.62 22.75
C GLU A 126 -3.44 -3.36 22.23
N LYS A 127 -4.27 -3.88 23.16
CA LYS A 127 -5.41 -4.75 22.82
C LYS A 127 -6.42 -4.09 21.89
N THR A 128 -6.76 -2.82 22.16
CA THR A 128 -7.72 -2.06 21.33
C THR A 128 -7.25 -1.95 19.89
N LEU A 129 -5.98 -1.57 19.70
CA LEU A 129 -5.38 -1.46 18.37
C LEU A 129 -5.29 -2.83 17.67
N ALA A 130 -5.04 -3.90 18.42
CA ALA A 130 -5.02 -5.26 17.89
C ALA A 130 -6.41 -5.66 17.35
N GLU A 131 -7.48 -5.44 18.12
CA GLU A 131 -8.86 -5.73 17.72
C GLU A 131 -9.30 -4.89 16.51
N GLU A 132 -8.91 -3.62 16.45
CA GLU A 132 -9.15 -2.75 15.31
C GLU A 132 -8.39 -3.22 14.06
N SER A 133 -7.11 -3.59 14.23
CA SER A 133 -6.29 -4.10 13.14
C SER A 133 -6.85 -5.39 12.55
N GLU A 134 -7.32 -6.32 13.37
CA GLU A 134 -7.89 -7.59 12.92
C GLU A 134 -9.08 -7.41 11.97
N LYS A 135 -9.88 -6.37 12.16
CA LYS A 135 -11.05 -6.07 11.34
C LYS A 135 -10.73 -5.40 10.00
N LEU A 136 -9.51 -4.87 9.84
CA LEU A 136 -9.17 -4.08 8.65
C LEU A 136 -9.33 -4.86 7.35
N PHE A 137 -8.89 -6.12 7.30
CA PHE A 137 -8.99 -6.92 6.07
C PHE A 137 -10.45 -7.17 5.69
N GLU A 138 -11.30 -7.52 6.66
CA GLU A 138 -12.73 -7.71 6.44
C GLU A 138 -13.39 -6.42 5.91
N LEU A 139 -13.06 -5.26 6.46
CA LEU A 139 -13.58 -3.97 5.99
C LEU A 139 -13.13 -3.64 4.57
N LEU A 140 -11.88 -3.94 4.22
CA LEU A 140 -11.39 -3.77 2.85
C LEU A 140 -12.16 -4.64 1.86
N VAL A 141 -12.34 -5.91 2.16
CA VAL A 141 -13.10 -6.85 1.30
C VAL A 141 -14.57 -6.44 1.21
N ARG A 142 -15.19 -6.15 2.34
CA ARG A 142 -16.58 -5.68 2.39
C ARG A 142 -16.81 -4.44 1.54
N GLY A 143 -15.88 -3.48 1.55
CA GLY A 143 -15.97 -2.30 0.70
C GLY A 143 -15.93 -2.62 -0.80
N LEU A 144 -15.16 -3.63 -1.21
CA LEU A 144 -15.19 -4.13 -2.58
C LEU A 144 -16.52 -4.77 -2.93
N ASP A 145 -17.04 -5.63 -2.06
CA ASP A 145 -18.31 -6.33 -2.26
C ASP A 145 -19.48 -5.34 -2.38
N GLU A 146 -19.56 -4.36 -1.49
CA GLU A 146 -20.59 -3.31 -1.54
C GLU A 146 -20.50 -2.49 -2.84
N TYR A 147 -19.29 -2.16 -3.29
CA TYR A 147 -19.09 -1.43 -4.53
C TYR A 147 -19.51 -2.25 -5.75
N VAL A 148 -19.14 -3.53 -5.80
CA VAL A 148 -19.55 -4.45 -6.88
C VAL A 148 -21.05 -4.68 -6.86
N LEU A 149 -21.66 -4.83 -5.69
CA LEU A 149 -23.11 -5.02 -5.56
C LEU A 149 -23.89 -3.80 -6.08
N ALA A 150 -23.38 -2.60 -5.82
CA ALA A 150 -24.07 -1.38 -6.23
C ALA A 150 -23.97 -1.08 -7.74
N VAL A 151 -22.77 -1.26 -8.33
CA VAL A 151 -22.51 -0.80 -9.71
C VAL A 151 -21.51 -1.69 -10.46
N GLY A 152 -21.43 -2.99 -10.15
CA GLY A 152 -20.41 -3.93 -10.64
C GLY A 152 -20.25 -4.01 -12.16
N GLU A 153 -21.33 -3.88 -12.91
CA GLU A 153 -21.34 -3.93 -14.38
C GLU A 153 -20.98 -2.58 -15.04
N SER A 154 -20.88 -1.51 -14.25
CA SER A 154 -20.56 -0.19 -14.80
C SER A 154 -19.09 -0.11 -15.21
N GLU A 155 -18.83 0.40 -16.42
CA GLU A 155 -17.47 0.66 -16.89
C GLU A 155 -16.93 1.97 -16.31
N VAL A 156 -15.80 1.90 -15.64
CA VAL A 156 -15.09 3.05 -15.06
C VAL A 156 -13.60 2.96 -15.38
N SER A 157 -12.92 4.10 -15.31
CA SER A 157 -11.45 4.07 -15.31
C SER A 157 -10.92 3.57 -13.97
N LEU A 158 -9.74 2.96 -13.95
CA LEU A 158 -9.09 2.54 -12.70
C LEU A 158 -8.93 3.72 -11.71
N ASP A 159 -8.68 4.93 -12.22
CA ASP A 159 -8.62 6.15 -11.42
C ASP A 159 -9.96 6.47 -10.73
N MET A 160 -11.06 6.34 -11.46
CA MET A 160 -12.40 6.54 -10.89
C MET A 160 -12.74 5.45 -9.88
N PHE A 161 -12.45 4.18 -10.23
CA PHE A 161 -12.64 3.05 -9.33
C PHE A 161 -11.91 3.27 -8.00
N GLY A 162 -10.62 3.62 -8.05
CA GLY A 162 -9.82 3.84 -6.83
C GLY A 162 -10.36 4.97 -5.95
N ARG A 163 -10.76 6.10 -6.55
CA ARG A 163 -11.35 7.21 -5.79
C ARG A 163 -12.66 6.83 -5.10
N MET A 164 -13.54 6.12 -5.82
CA MET A 164 -14.82 5.69 -5.26
C MET A 164 -14.62 4.64 -4.17
N TYR A 165 -13.73 3.68 -4.39
CA TYR A 165 -13.40 2.68 -3.38
C TYR A 165 -12.82 3.32 -2.11
N LEU A 166 -11.87 4.25 -2.24
CA LEU A 166 -11.34 5.00 -1.09
C LEU A 166 -12.43 5.77 -0.36
N ARG A 167 -13.41 6.33 -1.08
CA ARG A 167 -14.55 6.99 -0.45
C ARG A 167 -15.41 6.01 0.35
N ILE A 168 -15.70 4.84 -0.20
CA ILE A 168 -16.49 3.80 0.49
C ILE A 168 -15.79 3.40 1.79
N ILE A 169 -14.51 3.02 1.75
CA ILE A 169 -13.80 2.59 2.96
C ILE A 169 -13.61 3.72 3.97
N SER A 170 -13.57 4.99 3.54
CA SER A 170 -13.47 6.13 4.46
C SER A 170 -14.72 6.37 5.30
N GLU A 171 -15.87 5.82 4.90
CA GLU A 171 -17.10 5.87 5.68
C GLU A 171 -17.15 4.79 6.77
N TYR A 172 -16.26 3.79 6.72
CA TYR A 172 -16.20 2.79 7.77
C TYR A 172 -15.48 3.33 8.99
N SER A 173 -16.15 3.26 10.12
CA SER A 173 -15.55 3.55 11.43
C SER A 173 -15.06 2.26 12.05
N VAL A 174 -13.74 2.13 12.25
CA VAL A 174 -13.16 1.06 13.05
C VAL A 174 -13.23 1.50 14.51
N GLY A 175 -14.45 1.55 15.07
CA GLY A 175 -14.65 1.86 16.46
C GLY A 175 -14.74 0.58 17.29
N SER A 176 -13.78 0.34 18.20
CA SER A 176 -14.02 -0.56 19.31
C SER A 176 -14.94 0.16 20.30
N ILE A 177 -16.10 -0.44 20.62
CA ILE A 177 -16.84 -0.03 21.81
C ILE A 177 -15.96 -0.40 23.00
N PRO A 178 -15.51 0.56 23.84
CA PRO A 178 -14.71 0.22 25.00
C PRO A 178 -15.47 -0.82 25.83
N THR A 179 -14.90 -2.00 25.98
CA THR A 179 -15.46 -3.07 26.81
C THR A 179 -15.24 -2.82 28.33
N SER A 180 -14.87 -1.62 28.72
CA SER A 180 -14.86 -1.24 30.13
C SER A 180 -16.29 -0.97 30.60
N SER A 181 -16.90 -2.01 31.11
CA SER A 181 -18.29 -2.06 31.63
C SER A 181 -18.57 -1.21 32.88
N ASP A 182 -17.73 -0.25 33.23
CA ASP A 182 -17.90 0.61 34.40
C ASP A 182 -17.92 2.12 34.07
N ALA A 183 -18.10 2.51 32.83
CA ALA A 183 -18.33 3.92 32.51
C ALA A 183 -19.83 4.23 32.46
N VAL A 184 -20.34 4.87 33.49
CA VAL A 184 -21.66 5.52 33.47
C VAL A 184 -21.58 6.69 32.50
N LEU A 185 -22.15 6.55 31.30
CA LEU A 185 -22.37 7.65 30.37
C LEU A 185 -23.43 8.60 30.95
N ILE A 186 -23.00 9.70 31.56
CA ILE A 186 -23.87 10.82 31.92
C ILE A 186 -23.96 11.72 30.68
N GLY A 187 -24.93 11.47 29.83
CA GLY A 187 -25.32 12.37 28.76
C GLY A 187 -26.25 13.45 29.33
N GLY A 188 -25.89 14.73 29.21
CA GLY A 188 -26.85 15.82 29.41
C GLY A 188 -27.87 15.81 28.27
N ALA A 189 -29.14 15.62 28.60
CA ALA A 189 -30.23 15.85 27.67
C ALA A 189 -30.50 17.36 27.66
N ASP A 190 -29.91 18.06 26.70
CA ASP A 190 -30.34 19.43 26.39
C ASP A 190 -31.48 19.35 25.37
N THR A 191 -32.65 19.78 25.86
CA THR A 191 -33.87 20.01 25.08
C THR A 191 -33.75 21.22 24.16
#